data_bf6b89b9113ee00f124d933c4d44ea2b
#
_entry.id   bf6b89b9113ee00f124d933c4d44ea2b
#
_cell.length_a   1.000
_cell.length_b   1.000
_cell.length_c   1.000
_cell.angle_alpha   90.00
_cell.angle_beta   90.00
_cell.angle_gamma   90.00
#
_symmetry.space_group_name_H-M   'P 1'
#
loop_
_entity.id
_entity.type
_entity.pdbx_description
1 polymer ?
#
loop_
_entity_poly.entity_id
_entity_poly.type
_entity_poly.pdbx_seq_one_letter_code
_entity_poly.pdbx_strand_id
1 'polypeptide(L)'
;MKIMIVSGSHRQESQSLRVSQYVAEDLVRIDPTVVLDIFSLSGNPLPLWDESAWQETSPLASLWQPIRDRMQEAHAFVFVTPEWAGMVPPGLKNLLLFATSKEVGHKPALVVGVSSSRGGSYPLTELRTSGCKNNRLLIIPEHVLVQDVSDALAGEGPVNKRDAWVRKRITFADRLLLEYGKALGSIRASGLTDDVDFPYGM
;
A
#
# COMPACT_ATOMS: atom_id res chain seq x y z
N MET A 1 -15.39 6.25 1.46
CA MET A 1 -14.23 5.48 2.02
C MET A 1 -12.95 6.19 1.63
N LYS A 2 -11.97 6.36 2.57
CA LYS A 2 -10.65 6.92 2.24
C LYS A 2 -9.67 5.79 1.98
N ILE A 3 -8.94 5.83 0.87
CA ILE A 3 -7.95 4.82 0.48
C ILE A 3 -6.61 5.51 0.28
N MET A 4 -5.57 5.01 0.96
CA MET A 4 -4.22 5.50 0.78
C MET A 4 -3.46 4.58 -0.18
N ILE A 5 -2.93 5.16 -1.25
CA ILE A 5 -2.11 4.46 -2.24
C ILE A 5 -0.66 4.85 -2.02
N VAL A 6 0.17 3.89 -1.65
CA VAL A 6 1.60 4.11 -1.40
C VAL A 6 2.40 3.69 -2.63
N SER A 7 3.04 4.66 -3.28
CA SER A 7 4.04 4.39 -4.31
C SER A 7 5.38 4.06 -3.64
N GLY A 8 5.72 2.77 -3.61
CA GLY A 8 6.84 2.22 -2.85
C GLY A 8 8.23 2.47 -3.43
N SER A 9 8.34 3.14 -4.58
CA SER A 9 9.63 3.49 -5.17
C SER A 9 10.15 4.82 -4.62
N HIS A 10 11.39 4.86 -4.16
CA HIS A 10 12.03 6.13 -3.76
C HIS A 10 12.88 6.78 -4.87
N ARG A 11 12.77 6.30 -6.12
CA ARG A 11 13.36 6.96 -7.30
C ARG A 11 12.53 8.20 -7.66
N GLN A 12 13.20 9.26 -8.16
CA GLN A 12 12.53 10.52 -8.57
C GLN A 12 11.53 10.26 -9.71
N GLU A 13 11.97 9.59 -10.76
CA GLU A 13 11.09 9.13 -11.83
C GLU A 13 10.74 7.65 -11.59
N SER A 14 9.47 7.39 -11.34
CA SER A 14 9.02 6.08 -10.89
C SER A 14 7.82 5.57 -11.66
N GLN A 15 7.96 4.40 -12.28
CA GLN A 15 6.84 3.69 -12.86
C GLN A 15 5.81 3.27 -11.80
N SER A 16 6.24 3.04 -10.54
CA SER A 16 5.31 2.74 -9.45
C SER A 16 4.37 3.91 -9.18
N LEU A 17 4.83 5.16 -9.31
CA LEU A 17 3.96 6.32 -9.15
C LEU A 17 2.91 6.39 -10.28
N ARG A 18 3.32 6.13 -11.52
CA ARG A 18 2.39 6.06 -12.67
C ARG A 18 1.34 4.95 -12.49
N VAL A 19 1.76 3.77 -12.02
CA VAL A 19 0.83 2.68 -11.70
C VAL A 19 -0.10 3.06 -10.54
N SER A 20 0.40 3.76 -9.53
CA SER A 20 -0.42 4.28 -8.41
C SER A 20 -1.51 5.24 -8.90
N GLN A 21 -1.17 6.12 -9.83
CA GLN A 21 -2.13 7.04 -10.47
C GLN A 21 -3.20 6.27 -11.27
N TYR A 22 -2.79 5.25 -12.05
CA TYR A 22 -3.73 4.41 -12.78
C TYR A 22 -4.72 3.69 -11.84
N VAL A 23 -4.24 3.11 -10.74
CA VAL A 23 -5.10 2.47 -9.73
C VAL A 23 -6.05 3.50 -9.09
N ALA A 24 -5.57 4.70 -8.82
CA ALA A 24 -6.41 5.78 -8.32
C ALA A 24 -7.56 6.13 -9.28
N GLU A 25 -7.27 6.28 -10.55
CA GLU A 25 -8.28 6.55 -11.58
C GLU A 25 -9.29 5.39 -11.71
N ASP A 26 -8.83 4.14 -11.62
CA ASP A 26 -9.70 2.97 -11.66
C ASP A 26 -10.65 2.91 -10.46
N LEU A 27 -10.14 3.16 -9.25
CA LEU A 27 -10.95 3.22 -8.03
C LEU A 27 -12.05 4.29 -8.11
N VAL A 28 -11.72 5.50 -8.57
CA VAL A 28 -12.72 6.57 -8.78
C VAL A 28 -13.76 6.17 -9.83
N ARG A 29 -13.34 5.46 -10.88
CA ARG A 29 -14.26 4.98 -11.92
C ARG A 29 -15.23 3.91 -11.37
N ILE A 30 -14.78 3.07 -10.43
CA ILE A 30 -15.62 2.05 -9.79
C ILE A 30 -16.57 2.68 -8.78
N ASP A 31 -16.07 3.57 -7.93
CA ASP A 31 -16.85 4.27 -6.91
C ASP A 31 -16.42 5.74 -6.81
N PRO A 32 -17.15 6.67 -7.42
CA PRO A 32 -16.81 8.10 -7.40
C PRO A 32 -16.86 8.75 -6.00
N THR A 33 -17.34 8.05 -4.99
CA THR A 33 -17.42 8.56 -3.60
C THR A 33 -16.16 8.29 -2.78
N VAL A 34 -15.20 7.52 -3.32
CA VAL A 34 -13.94 7.28 -2.63
C VAL A 34 -13.08 8.55 -2.56
N VAL A 35 -12.42 8.73 -1.43
CA VAL A 35 -11.41 9.75 -1.25
C VAL A 35 -10.05 9.10 -1.36
N LEU A 36 -9.23 9.54 -2.28
CA LEU A 36 -7.93 8.97 -2.54
C LEU A 36 -6.81 9.86 -2.02
N ASP A 37 -5.79 9.23 -1.47
CA ASP A 37 -4.59 9.86 -0.97
C ASP A 37 -3.36 9.11 -1.51
N ILE A 38 -2.64 9.69 -2.47
CA ILE A 38 -1.42 9.08 -3.00
C ILE A 38 -0.22 9.59 -2.19
N PHE A 39 0.51 8.66 -1.59
CA PHE A 39 1.76 8.91 -0.89
C PHE A 39 2.93 8.31 -1.66
N SER A 40 3.83 9.16 -2.14
CA SER A 40 5.03 8.72 -2.85
C SER A 40 6.23 8.67 -1.91
N LEU A 41 6.98 7.57 -1.95
CA LEU A 41 8.28 7.45 -1.28
C LEU A 41 9.43 8.05 -2.08
N SER A 42 9.15 8.75 -3.18
CA SER A 42 10.16 9.47 -3.96
C SER A 42 10.96 10.42 -3.08
N GLY A 43 12.28 10.41 -3.24
CA GLY A 43 13.16 11.25 -2.45
C GLY A 43 13.40 10.79 -1.00
N ASN A 44 12.90 9.62 -0.61
CA ASN A 44 13.11 9.07 0.74
C ASN A 44 12.62 9.99 1.86
N PRO A 45 11.30 10.28 1.95
CA PRO A 45 10.77 11.28 2.87
C PRO A 45 10.94 10.94 4.35
N LEU A 46 11.22 9.66 4.68
CA LEU A 46 11.46 9.18 6.04
C LEU A 46 12.91 8.67 6.17
N PRO A 47 13.67 9.17 7.16
CA PRO A 47 14.92 8.52 7.59
C PRO A 47 14.69 7.07 8.01
N LEU A 48 15.74 6.30 8.17
CA LEU A 48 15.59 4.95 8.74
C LEU A 48 14.96 5.07 10.13
N TRP A 49 14.04 4.16 10.38
CA TRP A 49 13.38 4.06 11.67
C TRP A 49 14.38 3.77 12.79
N ASP A 50 14.23 4.47 13.89
CA ASP A 50 14.86 4.17 15.17
C ASP A 50 13.86 4.45 16.33
N GLU A 51 14.23 4.10 17.55
CA GLU A 51 13.36 4.20 18.73
C GLU A 51 12.97 5.63 19.09
N SER A 52 13.66 6.65 18.57
CA SER A 52 13.27 8.05 18.77
C SER A 52 11.93 8.40 18.13
N ALA A 53 11.46 7.58 17.18
CA ALA A 53 10.13 7.70 16.58
C ALA A 53 9.00 7.62 17.61
N TRP A 54 9.24 7.00 18.78
CA TRP A 54 8.28 6.90 19.89
C TRP A 54 8.34 8.08 20.86
N GLN A 55 9.32 8.96 20.71
CA GLN A 55 9.48 10.15 21.56
C GLN A 55 8.80 11.34 20.88
N GLU A 56 7.66 11.78 21.39
CA GLU A 56 6.79 12.79 20.76
C GLU A 56 7.53 14.10 20.39
N THR A 57 8.58 14.46 21.10
CA THR A 57 9.37 15.68 20.85
C THR A 57 10.56 15.46 19.92
N SER A 58 10.78 14.25 19.40
CA SER A 58 11.91 13.98 18.53
C SER A 58 11.70 14.55 17.12
N PRO A 59 12.79 14.93 16.42
CA PRO A 59 12.70 15.31 15.01
C PRO A 59 12.09 14.22 14.13
N LEU A 60 12.37 12.94 14.44
CA LEU A 60 11.84 11.81 13.69
C LEU A 60 10.33 11.66 13.87
N ALA A 61 9.82 11.81 15.10
CA ALA A 61 8.39 11.82 15.36
C ALA A 61 7.68 12.97 14.64
N SER A 62 8.30 14.13 14.56
CA SER A 62 7.77 15.30 13.84
C SER A 62 7.66 15.04 12.33
N LEU A 63 8.63 14.34 11.74
CA LEU A 63 8.57 13.93 10.33
C LEU A 63 7.52 12.84 10.08
N TRP A 64 7.36 11.92 11.02
CA TRP A 64 6.39 10.84 10.94
C TRP A 64 4.94 11.31 11.11
N GLN A 65 4.69 12.29 11.99
CA GLN A 65 3.35 12.74 12.37
C GLN A 65 2.41 12.97 11.18
N PRO A 66 2.75 13.78 10.16
CA PRO A 66 1.83 14.05 9.07
C PRO A 66 1.53 12.81 8.22
N ILE A 67 2.46 11.85 8.13
CA ILE A 67 2.25 10.60 7.42
C ILE A 67 1.37 9.66 8.25
N ARG A 68 1.64 9.59 9.55
CA ARG A 68 0.85 8.85 10.52
C ARG A 68 -0.63 9.23 10.47
N ASP A 69 -0.92 10.53 10.50
CA ASP A 69 -2.29 11.03 10.52
C ASP A 69 -3.03 10.63 9.22
N ARG A 70 -2.39 10.74 8.07
CA ARG A 70 -2.93 10.28 6.79
C ARG A 70 -3.23 8.78 6.78
N MET A 71 -2.32 7.96 7.35
CA MET A 71 -2.50 6.51 7.45
C MET A 71 -3.62 6.14 8.43
N GLN A 72 -3.75 6.86 9.54
CA GLN A 72 -4.85 6.64 10.51
C GLN A 72 -6.21 6.91 9.89
N GLU A 73 -6.34 7.97 9.10
CA GLU A 73 -7.59 8.31 8.40
C GLU A 73 -7.95 7.32 7.27
N ALA A 74 -6.99 6.60 6.74
CA ALA A 74 -7.24 5.63 5.67
C ALA A 74 -8.05 4.44 6.18
N HIS A 75 -8.98 3.96 5.36
CA HIS A 75 -9.80 2.76 5.63
C HIS A 75 -9.24 1.52 4.93
N ALA A 76 -8.45 1.71 3.88
CA ALA A 76 -7.81 0.67 3.09
C ALA A 76 -6.51 1.20 2.48
N PHE A 77 -5.64 0.29 2.05
CA PHE A 77 -4.36 0.63 1.43
C PHE A 77 -4.16 -0.06 0.08
N VAL A 78 -3.39 0.59 -0.80
CA VAL A 78 -2.77 -0.06 -1.95
C VAL A 78 -1.27 0.18 -1.86
N PHE A 79 -0.47 -0.89 -1.77
CA PHE A 79 0.99 -0.81 -1.82
C PHE A 79 1.47 -1.16 -3.22
N VAL A 80 1.93 -0.17 -3.96
CA VAL A 80 2.52 -0.34 -5.30
C VAL A 80 4.03 -0.46 -5.13
N THR A 81 4.53 -1.68 -5.18
CA THR A 81 5.94 -2.00 -4.89
C THR A 81 6.70 -2.41 -6.14
N PRO A 82 7.79 -1.71 -6.51
CA PRO A 82 8.71 -2.25 -7.51
C PRO A 82 9.52 -3.40 -6.93
N GLU A 83 10.03 -4.26 -7.80
CA GLU A 83 11.00 -5.29 -7.43
C GLU A 83 12.42 -4.77 -7.68
N TRP A 84 13.21 -4.68 -6.61
CA TRP A 84 14.62 -4.31 -6.69
C TRP A 84 15.48 -5.45 -6.15
N ALA A 85 16.30 -6.05 -6.99
CA ALA A 85 17.12 -7.20 -6.64
C ALA A 85 16.32 -8.34 -5.95
N GLY A 86 15.06 -8.57 -6.38
CA GLY A 86 14.18 -9.58 -5.77
C GLY A 86 13.59 -9.17 -4.41
N MET A 87 13.59 -7.88 -4.04
CA MET A 87 13.18 -7.40 -2.72
C MET A 87 12.16 -6.27 -2.81
N VAL A 88 11.43 -6.09 -1.72
CA VAL A 88 10.69 -4.85 -1.45
C VAL A 88 11.69 -3.70 -1.25
N PRO A 89 11.46 -2.51 -1.84
CA PRO A 89 12.33 -1.36 -1.61
C PRO A 89 12.47 -1.02 -0.12
N PRO A 90 13.69 -0.69 0.34
CA PRO A 90 13.94 -0.38 1.77
C PRO A 90 13.01 0.70 2.33
N GLY A 91 12.69 1.74 1.55
CA GLY A 91 11.79 2.81 1.99
C GLY A 91 10.37 2.33 2.30
N LEU A 92 9.83 1.36 1.54
CA LEU A 92 8.52 0.79 1.82
C LEU A 92 8.54 -0.08 3.09
N LYS A 93 9.59 -0.87 3.29
CA LYS A 93 9.76 -1.63 4.53
C LYS A 93 9.94 -0.71 5.73
N ASN A 94 10.70 0.37 5.55
CA ASN A 94 10.89 1.38 6.57
C ASN A 94 9.55 2.05 6.97
N LEU A 95 8.70 2.40 6.00
CA LEU A 95 7.35 2.91 6.28
C LEU A 95 6.53 1.94 7.15
N LEU A 96 6.61 0.63 6.86
CA LEU A 96 5.90 -0.39 7.64
C LEU A 96 6.47 -0.59 9.06
N LEU A 97 7.77 -0.25 9.29
CA LEU A 97 8.35 -0.23 10.65
C LEU A 97 7.81 0.95 11.48
N PHE A 98 7.52 2.10 10.85
CA PHE A 98 6.88 3.23 11.53
C PHE A 98 5.42 2.93 11.88
N ALA A 99 4.71 2.19 11.01
CA ALA A 99 3.28 1.96 11.13
C ALA A 99 2.96 0.94 12.24
N THR A 100 2.13 1.33 13.18
CA THR A 100 1.59 0.47 14.25
C THR A 100 0.17 -0.01 13.92
N SER A 101 -0.44 -0.75 14.85
CA SER A 101 -1.86 -1.13 14.71
C SER A 101 -2.81 0.06 14.66
N LYS A 102 -2.41 1.23 15.18
CA LYS A 102 -3.21 2.46 15.10
C LYS A 102 -3.34 2.98 13.67
N GLU A 103 -2.29 2.87 12.87
CA GLU A 103 -2.25 3.34 11.49
C GLU A 103 -2.87 2.34 10.53
N VAL A 104 -2.55 1.05 10.67
CA VAL A 104 -2.86 0.04 9.63
C VAL A 104 -3.62 -1.19 10.18
N GLY A 105 -3.85 -1.27 11.48
CA GLY A 105 -4.42 -2.45 12.12
C GLY A 105 -5.81 -2.80 11.59
N HIS A 106 -5.98 -4.06 11.19
CA HIS A 106 -7.22 -4.61 10.64
C HIS A 106 -7.80 -3.83 9.46
N LYS A 107 -6.92 -3.07 8.74
CA LYS A 107 -7.27 -2.42 7.48
C LYS A 107 -6.80 -3.29 6.31
N PRO A 108 -7.62 -3.46 5.26
CA PRO A 108 -7.22 -4.27 4.11
C PRO A 108 -6.18 -3.55 3.26
N ALA A 109 -5.26 -4.32 2.69
CA ALA A 109 -4.24 -3.82 1.77
C ALA A 109 -4.18 -4.70 0.51
N LEU A 110 -4.30 -4.07 -0.65
CA LEU A 110 -3.97 -4.65 -1.96
C LEU A 110 -2.48 -4.41 -2.24
N VAL A 111 -1.78 -5.43 -2.71
CA VAL A 111 -0.38 -5.28 -3.15
C VAL A 111 -0.31 -5.39 -4.67
N VAL A 112 0.35 -4.40 -5.28
CA VAL A 112 0.61 -4.34 -6.73
C VAL A 112 2.12 -4.37 -6.94
N GLY A 113 2.61 -5.48 -7.49
CA GLY A 113 4.02 -5.66 -7.85
C GLY A 113 4.31 -5.04 -9.21
N VAL A 114 5.40 -4.28 -9.32
CA VAL A 114 5.81 -3.59 -10.54
C VAL A 114 7.20 -4.06 -10.97
N SER A 115 7.34 -4.44 -12.24
CA SER A 115 8.62 -4.85 -12.81
C SER A 115 8.81 -4.28 -14.22
N SER A 116 10.03 -3.87 -14.54
CA SER A 116 10.43 -3.50 -15.90
C SER A 116 10.53 -4.69 -16.86
N SER A 117 10.53 -5.89 -16.31
CA SER A 117 10.55 -7.14 -17.07
C SER A 117 9.44 -8.08 -16.54
N ARG A 118 9.73 -9.36 -16.31
CA ARG A 118 8.76 -10.38 -15.91
C ARG A 118 8.77 -10.73 -14.42
N GLY A 119 9.48 -9.97 -13.60
CA GLY A 119 9.50 -10.10 -12.14
C GLY A 119 8.26 -9.50 -11.48
N GLY A 120 8.40 -9.07 -10.22
CA GLY A 120 7.36 -8.42 -9.41
C GLY A 120 6.74 -9.34 -8.36
N SER A 121 6.99 -10.66 -8.41
CA SER A 121 6.40 -11.63 -7.48
C SER A 121 7.12 -11.73 -6.13
N TYR A 122 8.42 -11.52 -6.09
CA TYR A 122 9.18 -11.59 -4.83
C TYR A 122 8.74 -10.56 -3.79
N PRO A 123 8.58 -9.27 -4.13
CA PRO A 123 8.03 -8.29 -3.20
C PRO A 123 6.64 -8.64 -2.65
N LEU A 124 5.79 -9.26 -3.46
CA LEU A 124 4.46 -9.72 -3.01
C LEU A 124 4.60 -10.79 -1.92
N THR A 125 5.47 -11.77 -2.15
CA THR A 125 5.74 -12.85 -1.18
C THR A 125 6.35 -12.27 0.09
N GLU A 126 7.33 -11.38 -0.04
CA GLU A 126 7.99 -10.74 1.09
C GLU A 126 7.00 -9.96 1.97
N LEU A 127 6.12 -9.13 1.37
CA LEU A 127 5.11 -8.38 2.13
C LEU A 127 4.07 -9.29 2.80
N ARG A 128 3.75 -10.45 2.20
CA ARG A 128 2.81 -11.42 2.81
C ARG A 128 3.40 -12.15 4.00
N THR A 129 4.72 -12.37 4.01
CA THR A 129 5.41 -13.13 5.06
C THR A 129 5.98 -12.23 6.15
N SER A 130 6.07 -10.93 5.91
CA SER A 130 6.68 -9.97 6.85
C SER A 130 5.92 -8.64 6.90
N GLY A 131 6.14 -7.87 7.98
CA GLY A 131 5.60 -6.52 8.09
C GLY A 131 4.15 -6.42 8.58
N CYS A 132 3.48 -7.54 8.89
CA CYS A 132 2.07 -7.55 9.33
C CYS A 132 1.88 -7.98 10.78
N LYS A 133 2.90 -8.60 11.41
CA LYS A 133 2.75 -9.22 12.72
C LYS A 133 2.29 -8.23 13.81
N ASN A 134 3.07 -7.18 14.07
CA ASN A 134 2.79 -6.25 15.16
C ASN A 134 1.77 -5.17 14.79
N ASN A 135 1.75 -4.74 13.54
CA ASN A 135 0.86 -3.68 13.09
C ASN A 135 -0.51 -4.20 12.62
N ARG A 136 -0.69 -5.52 12.51
CA ARG A 136 -1.96 -6.18 12.15
C ARG A 136 -2.56 -5.72 10.81
N LEU A 137 -1.73 -5.26 9.88
CA LEU A 137 -2.15 -4.98 8.52
C LEU A 137 -2.69 -6.25 7.86
N LEU A 138 -3.83 -6.19 7.19
CA LEU A 138 -4.43 -7.34 6.52
C LEU A 138 -4.19 -7.26 5.01
N ILE A 139 -3.19 -7.97 4.51
CA ILE A 139 -2.99 -8.08 3.07
C ILE A 139 -4.04 -9.04 2.50
N ILE A 140 -4.90 -8.53 1.61
CA ILE A 140 -5.95 -9.34 1.00
C ILE A 140 -5.36 -10.44 0.10
N PRO A 141 -6.09 -11.56 -0.15
CA PRO A 141 -5.61 -12.65 -0.99
C PRO A 141 -5.26 -12.22 -2.41
N GLU A 142 -6.00 -11.23 -2.95
CA GLU A 142 -5.74 -10.72 -4.28
C GLU A 142 -4.45 -9.88 -4.35
N HIS A 143 -3.81 -9.92 -5.51
CA HIS A 143 -2.67 -9.09 -5.88
C HIS A 143 -2.61 -8.90 -7.38
N VAL A 144 -1.86 -7.91 -7.82
CA VAL A 144 -1.64 -7.64 -9.24
C VAL A 144 -0.14 -7.59 -9.53
N LEU A 145 0.26 -8.15 -10.68
CA LEU A 145 1.60 -8.01 -11.24
C LEU A 145 1.54 -7.17 -12.50
N VAL A 146 2.16 -5.99 -12.45
CA VAL A 146 2.36 -5.11 -13.61
C VAL A 146 3.77 -5.32 -14.12
N GLN A 147 3.90 -6.21 -15.09
CA GLN A 147 5.16 -6.59 -15.72
C GLN A 147 5.32 -5.85 -17.04
N ASP A 148 6.57 -5.74 -17.56
CA ASP A 148 6.88 -4.94 -18.74
C ASP A 148 6.27 -3.52 -18.63
N VAL A 149 6.47 -2.91 -17.45
CA VAL A 149 5.71 -1.73 -16.99
C VAL A 149 5.88 -0.50 -17.88
N SER A 150 6.95 -0.40 -18.68
CA SER A 150 7.09 0.68 -19.67
C SER A 150 5.92 0.72 -20.66
N ASP A 151 5.41 -0.44 -21.03
CA ASP A 151 4.34 -0.59 -22.03
C ASP A 151 2.97 -0.79 -21.36
N ALA A 152 2.95 -1.50 -20.24
CA ALA A 152 1.72 -1.78 -19.51
C ALA A 152 1.10 -0.52 -18.93
N LEU A 153 -0.22 -0.40 -19.01
CA LEU A 153 -1.01 0.73 -18.50
C LEU A 153 -0.59 2.09 -19.11
N ALA A 154 0.05 2.08 -20.29
CA ALA A 154 0.37 3.27 -21.05
C ALA A 154 -0.85 3.71 -21.88
N GLY A 155 -1.20 5.01 -21.81
CA GLY A 155 -2.32 5.57 -22.56
C GLY A 155 -3.71 5.07 -22.14
N GLU A 156 -4.73 5.55 -22.85
CA GLU A 156 -6.15 5.32 -22.52
C GLU A 156 -6.63 3.88 -22.75
N GLY A 157 -6.05 3.19 -23.71
CA GLY A 157 -6.45 1.83 -24.11
C GLY A 157 -5.35 0.79 -23.94
N PRO A 158 -5.70 -0.52 -24.00
CA PRO A 158 -4.72 -1.57 -23.89
C PRO A 158 -3.87 -1.66 -25.17
N VAL A 159 -2.54 -1.72 -25.00
CA VAL A 159 -1.59 -1.83 -26.13
C VAL A 159 -1.47 -3.27 -26.66
N ASN A 160 -1.85 -4.27 -25.86
CA ASN A 160 -1.86 -5.68 -26.25
C ASN A 160 -2.78 -6.51 -25.33
N LYS A 161 -2.91 -7.82 -25.61
CA LYS A 161 -3.77 -8.73 -24.82
C LYS A 161 -3.37 -8.84 -23.36
N ARG A 162 -2.07 -8.76 -23.06
CA ARG A 162 -1.55 -8.83 -21.70
C ARG A 162 -1.91 -7.58 -20.90
N ASP A 163 -1.72 -6.41 -21.49
CA ASP A 163 -2.11 -5.14 -20.90
C ASP A 163 -3.64 -5.09 -20.66
N ALA A 164 -4.44 -5.54 -21.63
CA ALA A 164 -5.88 -5.67 -21.47
C ALA A 164 -6.25 -6.56 -20.27
N TRP A 165 -5.51 -7.66 -20.07
CA TRP A 165 -5.74 -8.55 -18.94
C TRP A 165 -5.33 -7.91 -17.60
N VAL A 166 -4.17 -7.22 -17.55
CA VAL A 166 -3.70 -6.51 -16.35
C VAL A 166 -4.70 -5.44 -15.92
N ARG A 167 -5.24 -4.66 -16.87
CA ARG A 167 -6.28 -3.65 -16.61
C ARG A 167 -7.53 -4.27 -15.97
N LYS A 168 -8.03 -5.37 -16.54
CA LYS A 168 -9.16 -6.12 -15.96
C LYS A 168 -8.85 -6.67 -14.56
N ARG A 169 -7.62 -7.13 -14.36
CA ARG A 169 -7.16 -7.68 -13.08
C ARG A 169 -7.09 -6.59 -12.00
N ILE A 170 -6.62 -5.37 -12.35
CA ILE A 170 -6.64 -4.22 -11.44
C ILE A 170 -8.08 -3.92 -11.04
N THR A 171 -8.99 -3.73 -12.00
CA THR A 171 -10.40 -3.41 -11.73
C THR A 171 -11.06 -4.46 -10.83
N PHE A 172 -10.76 -5.74 -11.03
CA PHE A 172 -11.27 -6.82 -10.17
C PHE A 172 -10.72 -6.72 -8.75
N ALA A 173 -9.41 -6.52 -8.60
CA ALA A 173 -8.75 -6.41 -7.29
C ALA A 173 -9.21 -5.16 -6.53
N ASP A 174 -9.40 -4.04 -7.22
CA ASP A 174 -9.89 -2.79 -6.64
C ASP A 174 -11.32 -2.93 -6.12
N ARG A 175 -12.21 -3.61 -6.87
CA ARG A 175 -13.56 -3.93 -6.39
C ARG A 175 -13.54 -4.77 -5.11
N LEU A 176 -12.67 -5.79 -5.06
CA LEU A 176 -12.52 -6.61 -3.86
C LEU A 176 -11.96 -5.82 -2.68
N LEU A 177 -10.97 -4.93 -2.93
CA LEU A 177 -10.43 -4.05 -1.88
C LEU A 177 -11.53 -3.20 -1.25
N LEU A 178 -12.43 -2.63 -2.07
CA LEU A 178 -13.56 -1.85 -1.59
C LEU A 178 -14.49 -2.68 -0.70
N GLU A 179 -14.81 -3.91 -1.07
CA GLU A 179 -15.66 -4.80 -0.27
C GLU A 179 -14.95 -5.24 1.04
N TYR A 180 -13.65 -5.56 0.98
CA TYR A 180 -12.87 -5.80 2.20
C TYR A 180 -12.84 -4.57 3.11
N GLY A 181 -12.71 -3.36 2.56
CA GLY A 181 -12.75 -2.11 3.31
C GLY A 181 -14.04 -1.92 4.09
N LYS A 182 -15.18 -2.24 3.47
CA LYS A 182 -16.51 -2.22 4.11
C LYS A 182 -16.61 -3.31 5.19
N ALA A 183 -16.28 -4.56 4.86
CA ALA A 183 -16.42 -5.69 5.76
C ALA A 183 -15.54 -5.57 7.01
N LEU A 184 -14.28 -5.15 6.87
CA LEU A 184 -13.37 -4.98 8.01
C LEU A 184 -13.68 -3.75 8.87
N GLY A 185 -14.49 -2.82 8.36
CA GLY A 185 -15.01 -1.70 9.15
C GLY A 185 -15.79 -2.15 10.39
N SER A 186 -16.61 -3.20 10.28
CA SER A 186 -17.35 -3.75 11.41
C SER A 186 -16.45 -4.40 12.46
N ILE A 187 -15.35 -5.03 12.04
CA ILE A 187 -14.36 -5.61 12.97
C ILE A 187 -13.70 -4.50 13.79
N ARG A 188 -13.24 -3.42 13.15
CA ARG A 188 -12.63 -2.29 13.86
C ARG A 188 -13.63 -1.59 14.80
N ALA A 189 -14.90 -1.50 14.41
CA ALA A 189 -15.96 -0.90 15.23
C ALA A 189 -16.41 -1.79 16.40
N SER A 190 -16.03 -3.07 16.44
CA SER A 190 -16.45 -3.99 17.53
C SER A 190 -15.75 -3.74 18.87
N GLY A 191 -14.65 -2.97 18.88
CA GLY A 191 -13.81 -2.76 20.05
C GLY A 191 -12.87 -3.93 20.40
N LEU A 192 -13.01 -5.09 19.75
CA LEU A 192 -12.16 -6.26 19.99
C LEU A 192 -10.70 -6.06 19.55
N THR A 193 -10.46 -5.06 18.68
CA THR A 193 -9.11 -4.77 18.17
C THR A 193 -8.26 -3.95 19.14
N ASP A 194 -8.86 -3.38 20.18
CA ASP A 194 -8.23 -2.47 21.15
C ASP A 194 -7.97 -3.15 22.51
N ASP A 195 -7.86 -4.48 22.51
CA ASP A 195 -7.61 -5.27 23.71
C ASP A 195 -6.23 -4.92 24.30
N VAL A 196 -6.24 -4.52 25.58
CA VAL A 196 -5.05 -4.07 26.30
C VAL A 196 -4.10 -5.21 26.67
N ASP A 197 -4.61 -6.44 26.74
CA ASP A 197 -3.79 -7.62 27.06
C ASP A 197 -3.00 -8.11 25.84
N PHE A 198 -3.43 -7.70 24.64
CA PHE A 198 -2.80 -8.10 23.36
C PHE A 198 -2.43 -6.88 22.49
N PRO A 199 -1.60 -5.94 22.99
CA PRO A 199 -1.27 -4.70 22.27
C PRO A 199 -0.44 -4.95 20.99
N TYR A 200 0.24 -6.09 20.92
CA TYR A 200 1.05 -6.50 19.77
C TYR A 200 0.54 -7.81 19.19
N GLY A 201 0.80 -8.04 17.90
CA GLY A 201 0.68 -9.38 17.32
C GLY A 201 1.62 -10.35 18.04
N MET A 202 1.35 -11.66 18.02
CA MET A 202 2.09 -12.71 18.75
C MET A 202 3.60 -12.50 18.76
#